data_d4b8f24efa3fda48725f2e20acdf7821
#
_entry.id   d4b8f24efa3fda48725f2e20acdf7821
#
_cell.length_a   1.000
_cell.length_b   1.000
_cell.length_c   1.000
_cell.angle_alpha   90.00
_cell.angle_beta   90.00
_cell.angle_gamma   90.00
#
_symmetry.space_group_name_H-M   'P 1'
#
loop_
_entity.id
_entity.type
_entity.pdbx_description
1 polymer ?
#
loop_
_entity_poly.entity_id
_entity_poly.type
_entity_poly.pdbx_seq_one_letter_code
_entity_poly.pdbx_strand_id
1 'polypeptide(L)'
;MQNFDVVVIGGGPGGYVAAIRAAQLGFKTACVDGYVRNGKYSLGGTCLNVGCIPSKALLQSSENYAELTHSFAEHGISCDNPQIDIKKMLARKEDIVSKNANGISFLFKKNKITEIHGWASFKTAEGGKYILSIDDKGAQQEISATQVIVATGSNSRHLPQIATDNLNILDNEGALDLTATPKELCVIGAGVIGLEM
;
A
#
# COMPACT_ATOMS: atom_id res chain seq x y z
N MET A 1 25.76 7.95 13.87
CA MET A 1 24.47 7.29 14.09
C MET A 1 23.43 8.36 14.40
N GLN A 2 22.27 8.37 13.69
CA GLN A 2 21.17 9.30 13.98
C GLN A 2 20.36 8.81 15.17
N ASN A 3 19.92 9.76 16.02
CA ASN A 3 19.12 9.45 17.22
C ASN A 3 17.70 10.01 17.06
N PHE A 4 16.71 9.21 17.44
CA PHE A 4 15.29 9.57 17.43
C PHE A 4 14.63 9.27 18.78
N ASP A 5 13.57 10.02 19.11
CA ASP A 5 12.73 9.68 20.24
C ASP A 5 11.82 8.50 19.91
N VAL A 6 11.24 8.52 18.70
CA VAL A 6 10.35 7.47 18.19
C VAL A 6 10.81 7.04 16.79
N VAL A 7 10.96 5.74 16.60
CA VAL A 7 11.11 5.14 15.27
C VAL A 7 9.91 4.24 15.01
N VAL A 8 9.26 4.42 13.85
CA VAL A 8 8.17 3.58 13.39
C VAL A 8 8.70 2.67 12.28
N ILE A 9 8.53 1.36 12.42
CA ILE A 9 8.91 0.36 11.41
C ILE A 9 7.66 -0.03 10.63
N GLY A 10 7.62 0.35 9.37
CA GLY A 10 6.50 0.17 8.45
C GLY A 10 5.74 1.47 8.16
N GLY A 11 5.60 1.81 6.88
CA GLY A 11 4.94 3.01 6.36
C GLY A 11 3.49 2.81 5.94
N GLY A 12 2.85 1.72 6.35
CA GLY A 12 1.42 1.46 6.14
C GLY A 12 0.51 2.29 7.04
N PRO A 13 -0.83 2.09 6.99
CA PRO A 13 -1.79 2.91 7.75
C PRO A 13 -1.52 2.96 9.25
N GLY A 14 -1.12 1.86 9.88
CA GLY A 14 -0.72 1.83 11.27
C GLY A 14 0.54 2.67 11.54
N GLY A 15 1.50 2.62 10.61
CA GLY A 15 2.80 3.27 10.76
C GLY A 15 2.77 4.76 10.45
N TYR A 16 2.30 5.17 9.27
CA TYR A 16 2.33 6.59 8.93
C TYR A 16 1.45 7.45 9.84
N VAL A 17 0.30 6.92 10.29
CA VAL A 17 -0.56 7.63 11.26
C VAL A 17 0.15 7.79 12.60
N ALA A 18 0.80 6.72 13.10
CA ALA A 18 1.56 6.75 14.34
C ALA A 18 2.75 7.74 14.27
N ALA A 19 3.50 7.71 13.14
CA ALA A 19 4.62 8.61 12.91
C ALA A 19 4.19 10.08 12.88
N ILE A 20 3.11 10.40 12.17
CA ILE A 20 2.55 11.76 12.12
C ILE A 20 2.14 12.21 13.54
N ARG A 21 1.44 11.33 14.28
CA ARG A 21 0.98 11.67 15.60
C ARG A 21 2.14 11.87 16.58
N ALA A 22 3.15 11.02 16.57
CA ALA A 22 4.36 11.17 17.39
C ALA A 22 5.05 12.51 17.11
N ALA A 23 5.23 12.87 15.83
CA ALA A 23 5.84 14.14 15.44
C ALA A 23 4.99 15.36 15.89
N GLN A 24 3.66 15.29 15.79
CA GLN A 24 2.75 16.34 16.28
C GLN A 24 2.82 16.52 17.81
N LEU A 25 3.16 15.48 18.55
CA LEU A 25 3.39 15.52 20.00
C LEU A 25 4.78 16.06 20.35
N GLY A 26 5.60 16.45 19.38
CA GLY A 26 6.91 17.05 19.58
C GLY A 26 8.07 16.06 19.59
N PHE A 27 7.84 14.78 19.37
CA PHE A 27 8.91 13.78 19.31
C PHE A 27 9.70 13.85 18.00
N LYS A 28 11.02 13.76 18.09
CA LYS A 28 11.87 13.58 16.91
C LYS A 28 11.65 12.17 16.35
N THR A 29 10.94 12.11 15.22
CA THR A 29 10.38 10.87 14.69
C THR A 29 11.01 10.49 13.37
N ALA A 30 11.27 9.19 13.17
CA ALA A 30 11.56 8.58 11.88
C ALA A 30 10.55 7.47 11.56
N CYS A 31 10.33 7.23 10.27
CA CYS A 31 9.58 6.09 9.76
C CYS A 31 10.47 5.34 8.77
N VAL A 32 10.61 4.02 8.99
CA VAL A 32 11.42 3.13 8.14
C VAL A 32 10.48 2.26 7.34
N ASP A 33 10.60 2.27 6.01
CA ASP A 33 9.84 1.39 5.12
C ASP A 33 10.68 0.97 3.91
N GLY A 34 10.66 -0.34 3.61
CA GLY A 34 11.40 -0.92 2.50
C GLY A 34 10.54 -1.24 1.28
N TYR A 35 9.22 -0.92 1.30
CA TYR A 35 8.32 -1.28 0.20
C TYR A 35 8.64 -0.48 -1.07
N VAL A 36 8.76 -1.21 -2.18
CA VAL A 36 9.06 -0.65 -3.51
C VAL A 36 7.92 -0.99 -4.46
N ARG A 37 7.38 0.03 -5.13
CA ARG A 37 6.39 -0.12 -6.19
C ARG A 37 6.90 0.54 -7.46
N ASN A 38 6.84 -0.16 -8.59
CA ASN A 38 7.31 0.35 -9.89
C ASN A 38 8.74 0.94 -9.83
N GLY A 39 9.64 0.28 -9.08
CA GLY A 39 11.04 0.68 -8.92
C GLY A 39 11.29 1.86 -7.97
N LYS A 40 10.26 2.39 -7.30
CA LYS A 40 10.34 3.51 -6.36
C LYS A 40 9.81 3.14 -4.99
N TYR A 41 10.40 3.69 -3.93
CA TYR A 41 9.86 3.57 -2.58
C TYR A 41 8.47 4.22 -2.52
N SER A 42 7.54 3.55 -1.85
CA SER A 42 6.13 3.98 -1.79
C SER A 42 5.56 3.75 -0.40
N LEU A 43 5.27 4.82 0.30
CA LEU A 43 4.55 4.76 1.57
C LEU A 43 3.08 4.34 1.36
N GLY A 44 2.43 3.92 2.43
CA GLY A 44 1.01 3.57 2.45
C GLY A 44 0.72 2.09 2.67
N GLY A 45 1.76 1.25 2.63
CA GLY A 45 1.65 -0.20 2.88
C GLY A 45 0.71 -0.91 1.90
N THR A 46 0.28 -2.12 2.27
CA THR A 46 -0.59 -2.99 1.47
C THR A 46 -1.90 -2.29 1.08
N CYS A 47 -2.59 -1.68 2.03
CA CYS A 47 -3.90 -1.06 1.78
C CYS A 47 -3.85 -0.01 0.66
N LEU A 48 -2.85 0.87 0.68
CA LEU A 48 -2.75 1.95 -0.31
C LEU A 48 -2.20 1.47 -1.64
N ASN A 49 -1.20 0.59 -1.62
CA ASN A 49 -0.48 0.23 -2.84
C ASN A 49 -1.12 -0.93 -3.60
N VAL A 50 -1.57 -1.98 -2.89
CA VAL A 50 -2.02 -3.25 -3.47
C VAL A 50 -3.23 -3.84 -2.75
N GLY A 51 -4.06 -3.01 -2.16
CA GLY A 51 -5.24 -3.42 -1.38
C GLY A 51 -6.41 -2.47 -1.54
N CYS A 52 -6.83 -1.86 -0.43
CA CYS A 52 -8.10 -1.12 -0.30
C CYS A 52 -8.25 0.02 -1.32
N ILE A 53 -7.20 0.79 -1.56
CA ILE A 53 -7.29 1.97 -2.44
C ILE A 53 -7.41 1.56 -3.91
N PRO A 54 -6.53 0.71 -4.47
CA PRO A 54 -6.69 0.26 -5.86
C PRO A 54 -7.96 -0.56 -6.08
N SER A 55 -8.35 -1.45 -5.15
CA SER A 55 -9.57 -2.25 -5.32
C SER A 55 -10.81 -1.35 -5.38
N LYS A 56 -10.96 -0.40 -4.45
CA LYS A 56 -12.10 0.53 -4.47
C LYS A 56 -12.10 1.45 -5.69
N ALA A 57 -10.91 1.84 -6.19
CA ALA A 57 -10.82 2.62 -7.43
C ALA A 57 -11.33 1.84 -8.65
N LEU A 58 -11.06 0.52 -8.71
CA LEU A 58 -11.55 -0.36 -9.77
C LEU A 58 -13.05 -0.65 -9.60
N LEU A 59 -13.49 -1.01 -8.39
CA LEU A 59 -14.90 -1.25 -8.07
C LEU A 59 -15.78 -0.04 -8.40
N GLN A 60 -15.35 1.17 -8.06
CA GLN A 60 -16.08 2.39 -8.41
C GLN A 60 -16.26 2.54 -9.94
N SER A 61 -15.24 2.19 -10.72
CA SER A 61 -15.33 2.27 -12.17
C SER A 61 -16.25 1.19 -12.75
N SER A 62 -16.22 -0.03 -12.21
CA SER A 62 -17.11 -1.13 -12.64
C SER A 62 -18.57 -0.87 -12.23
N GLU A 63 -18.79 -0.31 -11.04
CA GLU A 63 -20.11 0.10 -10.55
C GLU A 63 -20.74 1.17 -11.45
N ASN A 64 -20.00 2.24 -11.77
CA ASN A 64 -20.46 3.27 -12.69
C ASN A 64 -20.85 2.70 -14.07
N TYR A 65 -20.10 1.71 -14.55
CA TYR A 65 -20.45 1.03 -15.81
C TYR A 65 -21.72 0.18 -15.68
N ALA A 66 -21.85 -0.56 -14.58
CA ALA A 66 -23.03 -1.38 -14.31
C ALA A 66 -24.28 -0.49 -14.14
N GLU A 67 -24.19 0.59 -13.41
CA GLU A 67 -25.29 1.56 -13.24
C GLU A 67 -25.71 2.17 -14.58
N LEU A 68 -24.74 2.58 -15.41
CA LEU A 68 -25.00 3.14 -16.73
C LEU A 68 -25.73 2.16 -17.65
N THR A 69 -25.43 0.86 -17.53
CA THR A 69 -26.04 -0.19 -18.38
C THR A 69 -27.37 -0.73 -17.85
N HIS A 70 -27.66 -0.61 -16.53
CA HIS A 70 -28.83 -1.24 -15.92
C HIS A 70 -29.78 -0.28 -15.25
N SER A 71 -29.29 0.71 -14.51
CA SER A 71 -30.10 1.52 -13.59
C SER A 71 -30.37 2.95 -14.06
N PHE A 72 -29.48 3.54 -14.85
CA PHE A 72 -29.57 4.96 -15.22
C PHE A 72 -30.80 5.30 -16.07
N ALA A 73 -31.37 4.31 -16.75
CA ALA A 73 -32.63 4.52 -17.48
C ALA A 73 -33.78 4.95 -16.57
N GLU A 74 -33.83 4.48 -15.32
CA GLU A 74 -34.83 4.88 -14.32
C GLU A 74 -34.70 6.36 -13.92
N HIS A 75 -33.48 6.91 -14.04
CA HIS A 75 -33.18 8.33 -13.80
C HIS A 75 -33.43 9.23 -15.04
N GLY A 76 -33.87 8.64 -16.15
CA GLY A 76 -34.03 9.35 -17.43
C GLY A 76 -32.68 9.57 -18.16
N ILE A 77 -31.64 8.88 -17.77
CA ILE A 77 -30.31 8.95 -18.39
C ILE A 77 -30.16 7.75 -19.32
N SER A 78 -29.91 8.00 -20.60
CA SER A 78 -29.65 6.97 -21.60
C SER A 78 -28.26 7.13 -22.19
N CYS A 79 -27.64 6.03 -22.49
CA CYS A 79 -26.33 5.97 -23.18
C CYS A 79 -26.37 4.83 -24.20
N ASP A 80 -26.12 5.18 -25.46
CA ASP A 80 -26.04 4.18 -26.52
C ASP A 80 -24.67 3.49 -26.52
N ASN A 81 -24.70 2.16 -26.45
CA ASN A 81 -23.53 1.30 -26.54
C ASN A 81 -22.35 1.69 -25.62
N PRO A 82 -22.55 1.72 -24.29
CA PRO A 82 -21.49 2.07 -23.36
C PRO A 82 -20.32 1.10 -23.46
N GLN A 83 -19.12 1.64 -23.44
CA GLN A 83 -17.87 0.88 -23.53
C GLN A 83 -17.02 1.11 -22.29
N ILE A 84 -16.34 0.06 -21.82
CA ILE A 84 -15.34 0.16 -20.78
C ILE A 84 -13.92 0.07 -21.37
N ASP A 85 -13.06 0.99 -21.04
CA ASP A 85 -11.64 1.01 -21.40
C ASP A 85 -10.82 0.58 -20.17
N ILE A 86 -10.45 -0.69 -20.11
CA ILE A 86 -9.67 -1.27 -19.01
C ILE A 86 -8.34 -0.54 -18.82
N LYS A 87 -7.69 -0.13 -19.90
CA LYS A 87 -6.41 0.59 -19.82
C LYS A 87 -6.56 1.95 -19.12
N LYS A 88 -7.60 2.69 -19.45
CA LYS A 88 -7.92 3.96 -18.74
C LYS A 88 -8.31 3.74 -17.29
N MET A 89 -9.07 2.68 -17.02
CA MET A 89 -9.46 2.28 -15.67
C MET A 89 -8.24 1.98 -14.81
N LEU A 90 -7.29 1.20 -15.32
CA LEU A 90 -6.01 0.93 -14.65
C LEU A 90 -5.19 2.20 -14.46
N ALA A 91 -5.06 3.04 -15.48
CA ALA A 91 -4.33 4.30 -15.37
C ALA A 91 -4.91 5.23 -14.29
N ARG A 92 -6.26 5.31 -14.19
CA ARG A 92 -6.95 6.05 -13.12
C ARG A 92 -6.61 5.46 -11.74
N LYS A 93 -6.63 4.13 -11.59
CA LYS A 93 -6.23 3.44 -10.35
C LYS A 93 -4.80 3.82 -9.94
N GLU A 94 -3.85 3.76 -10.87
CA GLU A 94 -2.45 4.12 -10.63
C GLU A 94 -2.27 5.59 -10.21
N ASP A 95 -2.97 6.51 -10.85
CA ASP A 95 -2.95 7.92 -10.50
C ASP A 95 -3.47 8.16 -9.06
N ILE A 96 -4.55 7.49 -8.67
CA ILE A 96 -5.10 7.55 -7.30
C ILE A 96 -4.09 7.04 -6.28
N VAL A 97 -3.49 5.88 -6.52
CA VAL A 97 -2.47 5.30 -5.63
C VAL A 97 -1.27 6.23 -5.49
N SER A 98 -0.74 6.72 -6.61
CA SER A 98 0.42 7.61 -6.63
C SER A 98 0.15 8.94 -5.90
N LYS A 99 -1.02 9.54 -6.11
CA LYS A 99 -1.42 10.77 -5.42
C LYS A 99 -1.51 10.59 -3.91
N ASN A 100 -2.07 9.47 -3.45
CA ASN A 100 -2.17 9.17 -2.02
C ASN A 100 -0.80 8.90 -1.40
N ALA A 101 0.08 8.13 -2.04
CA ALA A 101 1.44 7.88 -1.56
C ALA A 101 2.25 9.18 -1.44
N ASN A 102 2.19 10.05 -2.47
CA ASN A 102 2.82 11.36 -2.44
C ASN A 102 2.24 12.27 -1.34
N GLY A 103 0.93 12.13 -1.05
CA GLY A 103 0.27 12.82 0.06
C GLY A 103 0.85 12.44 1.42
N ILE A 104 1.18 11.17 1.64
CA ILE A 104 1.83 10.72 2.88
C ILE A 104 3.24 11.30 2.99
N SER A 105 4.04 11.24 1.93
CA SER A 105 5.38 11.84 1.91
C SER A 105 5.34 13.36 2.14
N PHE A 106 4.32 14.05 1.59
CA PHE A 106 4.09 15.47 1.90
C PHE A 106 3.79 15.70 3.39
N LEU A 107 2.94 14.87 3.99
CA LEU A 107 2.63 14.96 5.42
C LEU A 107 3.87 14.67 6.29
N PHE A 108 4.73 13.74 5.90
CA PHE A 108 6.00 13.49 6.57
C PHE A 108 6.90 14.74 6.56
N LYS A 109 7.07 15.35 5.39
CA LYS A 109 7.84 16.60 5.26
C LYS A 109 7.25 17.72 6.10
N LYS A 110 5.91 17.90 6.05
CA LYS A 110 5.19 18.93 6.83
C LYS A 110 5.40 18.78 8.34
N ASN A 111 5.41 17.52 8.83
CA ASN A 111 5.60 17.21 10.24
C ASN A 111 7.07 16.94 10.62
N LYS A 112 8.03 17.17 9.71
CA LYS A 112 9.48 16.97 9.93
C LYS A 112 9.84 15.54 10.34
N ILE A 113 9.11 14.56 9.82
CA ILE A 113 9.40 13.14 10.02
C ILE A 113 10.52 12.75 9.05
N THR A 114 11.54 12.06 9.56
CA THR A 114 12.59 11.49 8.73
C THR A 114 12.09 10.22 8.08
N GLU A 115 11.95 10.24 6.76
CA GLU A 115 11.65 9.05 5.96
C GLU A 115 12.95 8.29 5.69
N ILE A 116 13.01 7.01 6.05
CA ILE A 116 14.18 6.16 5.87
C ILE A 116 13.75 4.95 5.05
N HIS A 117 14.46 4.71 3.97
CA HIS A 117 14.20 3.58 3.08
C HIS A 117 14.98 2.35 3.49
N GLY A 118 14.36 1.19 3.44
CA GLY A 118 14.98 -0.09 3.74
C GLY A 118 14.22 -0.92 4.77
N TRP A 119 14.80 -2.08 5.09
CA TRP A 119 14.24 -3.06 6.02
C TRP A 119 14.94 -2.97 7.36
N ALA A 120 14.18 -2.63 8.41
CA ALA A 120 14.73 -2.49 9.76
C ALA A 120 14.75 -3.82 10.51
N SER A 121 15.81 -4.04 11.26
CA SER A 121 15.94 -5.12 12.22
C SER A 121 16.50 -4.60 13.56
N PHE A 122 16.11 -5.23 14.66
CA PHE A 122 16.69 -4.93 15.97
C PHE A 122 18.09 -5.54 16.05
N LYS A 123 19.09 -4.71 16.42
CA LYS A 123 20.47 -5.14 16.63
C LYS A 123 20.77 -5.38 18.11
N THR A 124 20.50 -4.38 18.95
CA THR A 124 20.73 -4.43 20.38
C THR A 124 19.87 -3.42 21.12
N ALA A 125 19.84 -3.51 22.45
CA ALA A 125 19.24 -2.52 23.33
C ALA A 125 20.26 -2.14 24.41
N GLU A 126 20.75 -0.91 24.39
CA GLU A 126 21.78 -0.41 25.27
C GLU A 126 21.44 0.98 25.81
N GLY A 127 21.69 1.21 27.10
CA GLY A 127 21.51 2.52 27.72
C GLY A 127 20.08 3.07 27.61
N GLY A 128 19.05 2.19 27.62
CA GLY A 128 17.66 2.59 27.47
C GLY A 128 17.24 2.96 26.05
N LYS A 129 18.06 2.62 25.05
CA LYS A 129 17.77 2.85 23.62
C LYS A 129 17.85 1.56 22.84
N TYR A 130 17.04 1.48 21.80
CA TYR A 130 17.10 0.42 20.80
C TYR A 130 18.01 0.86 19.66
N ILE A 131 18.93 -0.01 19.25
CA ILE A 131 19.74 0.16 18.05
C ILE A 131 19.10 -0.66 16.94
N LEU A 132 18.75 0.00 15.84
CA LEU A 132 18.17 -0.61 14.65
C LEU A 132 19.19 -0.59 13.53
N SER A 133 19.34 -1.72 12.86
CA SER A 133 20.04 -1.85 11.59
C SER A 133 19.05 -1.79 10.45
N ILE A 134 19.33 -0.99 9.43
CA ILE A 134 18.47 -0.81 8.26
C ILE A 134 19.26 -1.23 7.04
N ASP A 135 18.70 -2.15 6.29
CA ASP A 135 19.23 -2.62 5.02
C ASP A 135 18.45 -2.00 3.85
N ASP A 136 19.12 -1.15 3.10
CA ASP A 136 18.63 -0.64 1.83
C ASP A 136 19.41 -1.27 0.68
N LYS A 137 18.93 -2.41 0.17
CA LYS A 137 19.51 -3.12 -0.98
C LYS A 137 21.01 -3.42 -0.80
N GLY A 138 21.42 -3.78 0.42
CA GLY A 138 22.80 -4.08 0.79
C GLY A 138 23.55 -2.88 1.40
N ALA A 139 23.02 -1.67 1.33
CA ALA A 139 23.57 -0.54 2.05
C ALA A 139 23.06 -0.57 3.50
N GLN A 140 23.96 -0.74 4.45
CA GLN A 140 23.65 -0.85 5.87
C GLN A 140 23.81 0.52 6.56
N GLN A 141 22.81 0.91 7.36
CA GLN A 141 22.91 2.05 8.26
C GLN A 141 22.36 1.71 9.64
N GLU A 142 22.84 2.39 10.66
CA GLU A 142 22.35 2.23 12.04
C GLU A 142 21.73 3.51 12.55
N ILE A 143 20.62 3.37 13.25
CA ILE A 143 19.94 4.45 13.98
C ILE A 143 19.62 4.00 15.39
N SER A 144 19.42 4.95 16.30
CA SER A 144 18.93 4.65 17.64
C SER A 144 17.58 5.30 17.92
N ALA A 145 16.78 4.64 18.74
CA ALA A 145 15.47 5.10 19.17
C ALA A 145 15.27 4.89 20.67
N THR A 146 14.61 5.84 21.33
CA THR A 146 14.13 5.65 22.70
C THR A 146 12.89 4.75 22.74
N GLN A 147 12.02 4.89 21.74
CA GLN A 147 10.83 4.07 21.56
C GLN A 147 10.75 3.56 20.11
N VAL A 148 10.24 2.34 19.93
CA VAL A 148 10.02 1.76 18.62
C VAL A 148 8.57 1.29 18.50
N ILE A 149 7.91 1.68 17.43
CA ILE A 149 6.58 1.19 17.06
C ILE A 149 6.74 0.22 15.90
N VAL A 150 6.35 -1.03 16.11
CA VAL A 150 6.37 -2.07 15.08
C VAL A 150 5.01 -2.08 14.36
N ALA A 151 4.99 -1.66 13.10
CA ALA A 151 3.81 -1.56 12.25
C ALA A 151 4.08 -2.18 10.88
N THR A 152 4.71 -3.35 10.85
CA THR A 152 5.27 -4.02 9.67
C THR A 152 4.23 -4.55 8.69
N GLY A 153 2.93 -4.54 9.06
CA GLY A 153 1.84 -4.93 8.18
C GLY A 153 1.76 -6.45 7.94
N SER A 154 1.32 -6.81 6.75
CA SER A 154 1.07 -8.20 6.35
C SER A 154 1.34 -8.39 4.86
N ASN A 155 1.71 -9.59 4.50
CA ASN A 155 1.85 -10.05 3.12
C ASN A 155 0.83 -11.15 2.81
N SER A 156 0.57 -11.38 1.52
CA SER A 156 -0.25 -12.48 1.07
C SER A 156 0.34 -13.81 1.52
N ARG A 157 -0.51 -14.66 2.08
CA ARG A 157 -0.11 -16.03 2.42
C ARG A 157 -0.32 -16.94 1.22
N HIS A 158 0.77 -17.33 0.59
CA HIS A 158 0.73 -18.28 -0.52
C HIS A 158 0.43 -19.70 -0.03
N LEU A 159 -0.33 -20.44 -0.85
CA LEU A 159 -0.58 -21.86 -0.63
C LEU A 159 0.65 -22.65 -1.14
N PRO A 160 1.26 -23.52 -0.32
CA PRO A 160 2.47 -24.24 -0.74
C PRO A 160 2.31 -25.10 -2.00
N GLN A 161 1.06 -25.56 -2.25
CA GLN A 161 0.74 -26.42 -3.38
C GLN A 161 0.39 -25.66 -4.66
N ILE A 162 0.20 -24.34 -4.57
CA ILE A 162 -0.25 -23.49 -5.67
C ILE A 162 0.71 -22.28 -5.74
N ALA A 163 1.67 -22.37 -6.66
CA ALA A 163 2.60 -21.26 -6.86
C ALA A 163 1.92 -20.13 -7.65
N THR A 164 1.94 -18.93 -7.11
CA THR A 164 1.49 -17.71 -7.81
C THR A 164 2.56 -17.27 -8.81
N ASP A 165 2.16 -17.03 -10.05
CA ASP A 165 3.01 -16.50 -11.13
C ASP A 165 2.61 -15.08 -11.54
N ASN A 166 1.48 -14.58 -11.00
CA ASN A 166 0.84 -13.33 -11.35
C ASN A 166 0.56 -13.16 -12.87
N LEU A 167 0.37 -14.29 -13.57
CA LEU A 167 -0.04 -14.36 -14.96
C LEU A 167 -1.35 -15.16 -15.11
N ASN A 168 -1.34 -16.42 -14.66
CA ASN A 168 -2.49 -17.32 -14.68
C ASN A 168 -2.99 -17.64 -13.27
N ILE A 169 -2.08 -17.67 -12.30
CA ILE A 169 -2.36 -17.86 -10.87
C ILE A 169 -1.97 -16.59 -10.15
N LEU A 170 -2.97 -15.81 -9.79
CA LEU A 170 -2.80 -14.46 -9.28
C LEU A 170 -2.94 -14.43 -7.76
N ASP A 171 -2.21 -13.56 -7.10
CA ASP A 171 -2.57 -13.02 -5.80
C ASP A 171 -3.33 -11.69 -5.95
N ASN A 172 -3.54 -10.97 -4.85
CA ASN A 172 -4.21 -9.67 -4.90
C ASN A 172 -3.48 -8.63 -5.76
N GLU A 173 -2.15 -8.68 -5.82
CA GLU A 173 -1.36 -7.72 -6.62
C GLU A 173 -1.59 -7.97 -8.12
N GLY A 174 -1.46 -9.22 -8.55
CA GLY A 174 -1.71 -9.60 -9.94
C GLY A 174 -3.16 -9.38 -10.37
N ALA A 175 -4.13 -9.66 -9.48
CA ALA A 175 -5.54 -9.45 -9.78
C ALA A 175 -5.88 -7.96 -10.00
N LEU A 176 -5.25 -7.05 -9.26
CA LEU A 176 -5.43 -5.61 -9.43
C LEU A 176 -4.78 -5.03 -10.70
N ASP A 177 -3.97 -5.81 -11.39
CA ASP A 177 -3.23 -5.40 -12.60
C ASP A 177 -3.65 -6.16 -13.86
N LEU A 178 -4.78 -6.88 -13.82
CA LEU A 178 -5.36 -7.54 -15.00
C LEU A 178 -5.63 -6.54 -16.12
N THR A 179 -4.97 -6.74 -17.26
CA THR A 179 -5.05 -5.84 -18.42
C THR A 179 -6.27 -6.05 -19.32
N ALA A 180 -7.01 -7.13 -19.08
CA ALA A 180 -8.25 -7.48 -19.76
C ALA A 180 -9.16 -8.23 -18.80
N THR A 181 -10.46 -8.15 -19.02
CA THR A 181 -11.44 -8.95 -18.28
C THR A 181 -11.30 -10.42 -18.69
N PRO A 182 -11.01 -11.34 -17.75
CA PRO A 182 -10.95 -12.76 -18.07
C PRO A 182 -12.34 -13.29 -18.45
N LYS A 183 -12.40 -14.28 -19.35
CA LYS A 183 -13.66 -14.94 -19.69
C LYS A 183 -14.18 -15.79 -18.54
N GLU A 184 -13.27 -16.39 -17.82
CA GLU A 184 -13.54 -17.22 -16.64
C GLU A 184 -12.51 -16.88 -15.57
N LEU A 185 -12.97 -16.67 -14.35
CA LEU A 185 -12.14 -16.41 -13.17
C LEU A 185 -12.56 -17.37 -12.06
N CYS A 186 -11.62 -18.12 -11.54
CA CYS A 186 -11.82 -18.95 -10.35
C CYS A 186 -11.15 -18.29 -9.14
N VAL A 187 -11.91 -18.00 -8.09
CA VAL A 187 -11.41 -17.41 -6.84
C VAL A 187 -11.34 -18.48 -5.77
N ILE A 188 -10.13 -18.71 -5.23
CA ILE A 188 -9.92 -19.64 -4.13
C ILE A 188 -9.93 -18.86 -2.81
N GLY A 189 -11.04 -18.97 -2.09
CA GLY A 189 -11.26 -18.28 -0.83
C GLY A 189 -12.34 -17.21 -0.91
N ALA A 190 -13.25 -17.21 0.07
CA ALA A 190 -14.38 -16.28 0.17
C ALA A 190 -14.20 -15.28 1.33
N GLY A 191 -12.97 -14.90 1.62
CA GLY A 191 -12.67 -13.75 2.49
C GLY A 191 -12.94 -12.45 1.77
N VAL A 192 -12.83 -11.32 2.48
CA VAL A 192 -13.14 -9.97 1.93
C VAL A 192 -12.40 -9.68 0.62
N ILE A 193 -11.14 -10.05 0.50
CA ILE A 193 -10.37 -9.83 -0.72
C ILE A 193 -10.91 -10.67 -1.88
N GLY A 194 -11.17 -11.97 -1.64
CA GLY A 194 -11.69 -12.86 -2.69
C GLY A 194 -13.10 -12.52 -3.15
N LEU A 195 -13.91 -11.85 -2.31
CA LEU A 195 -15.23 -11.36 -2.68
C LEU A 195 -15.18 -10.03 -3.46
N GLU A 196 -14.10 -9.26 -3.33
CA GLU A 196 -13.91 -8.00 -4.06
C GLU A 196 -13.27 -8.17 -5.44
N MET A 197 -12.51 -9.29 -5.66
CA MET A 197 -11.81 -9.57 -6.91
C MET A 197 -12.72 -10.29 -7.90
#